data_b1e21956616e4eefba094a2bb5601d1b
#
_entry.id   b1e21956616e4eefba094a2bb5601d1b
#
_cell.length_a   1.000
_cell.length_b   1.000
_cell.length_c   1.000
_cell.angle_alpha   90.00
_cell.angle_beta   90.00
_cell.angle_gamma   90.00
#
_symmetry.space_group_name_H-M   'P 1'
#
loop_
_entity.id
_entity.type
_entity.pdbx_description
1 polymer ?
#
loop_
_entity_poly.entity_id
_entity_poly.type
_entity_poly.pdbx_seq_one_letter_code
_entity_poly.pdbx_strand_id
1 'polypeptide(L)'
;VFHQHMGDRRIDADFDTQVFAGFAHRLHENGIEFKDFSPGNVLVVVRENGYEFYLVDLNRMAFREEMSLEKRLKNFERLPPDERLIRIISEEYASLVRKPFDEIYEGIADATRAFRMKFELRRKMKFWKRRKK
;
A
#
# COMPACT_ATOMS: atom_id res chain seq x y z
N VAL A 1 -3.18 8.87 -8.53
CA VAL A 1 -3.51 7.67 -7.81
C VAL A 1 -3.31 7.81 -6.31
N PHE A 2 -2.12 7.99 -5.80
CA PHE A 2 -1.86 8.16 -4.36
C PHE A 2 -1.69 9.61 -3.93
N HIS A 3 -1.89 10.58 -4.80
CA HIS A 3 -1.37 11.90 -4.55
C HIS A 3 -2.30 13.00 -4.97
N GLN A 4 -2.21 14.11 -4.24
CA GLN A 4 -2.73 15.39 -4.69
C GLN A 4 -1.57 16.27 -5.10
N HIS A 5 -1.71 16.90 -6.26
CA HIS A 5 -0.75 17.86 -6.73
C HIS A 5 -0.86 19.19 -6.00
N MET A 6 0.27 19.69 -5.56
CA MET A 6 0.43 21.10 -5.27
C MET A 6 1.43 21.67 -6.29
N GLY A 7 0.94 22.04 -7.48
CA GLY A 7 1.75 22.64 -8.54
C GLY A 7 1.65 21.94 -9.90
N ASP A 8 2.06 22.63 -10.94
CA ASP A 8 1.87 22.32 -12.38
C ASP A 8 2.75 21.18 -12.93
N ARG A 9 3.33 20.31 -12.12
CA ARG A 9 4.14 19.20 -12.63
C ARG A 9 3.28 17.97 -12.89
N ARG A 10 3.30 17.50 -14.13
CA ARG A 10 2.89 16.14 -14.42
C ARG A 10 3.85 15.17 -13.72
N ILE A 11 3.34 14.44 -12.78
CA ILE A 11 4.09 13.41 -12.08
C ILE A 11 4.08 12.15 -12.95
N ASP A 12 5.24 11.53 -13.12
CA ASP A 12 5.33 10.20 -13.69
C ASP A 12 4.75 9.22 -12.68
N ALA A 13 3.60 8.63 -13.00
CA ALA A 13 2.88 7.73 -12.11
C ALA A 13 3.73 6.50 -11.69
N ASP A 14 4.58 6.02 -12.59
CA ASP A 14 5.46 4.89 -12.31
C ASP A 14 6.56 5.28 -11.32
N PHE A 15 7.14 6.46 -11.50
CA PHE A 15 8.15 6.98 -10.60
C PHE A 15 7.57 7.26 -9.20
N ASP A 16 6.37 7.82 -9.14
CA ASP A 16 5.69 8.07 -7.87
C ASP A 16 5.40 6.77 -7.13
N THR A 17 4.98 5.74 -7.85
CA THR A 17 4.72 4.42 -7.29
C THR A 17 6.00 3.81 -6.72
N GLN A 18 7.11 3.97 -7.41
CA GLN A 18 8.42 3.51 -6.98
C GLN A 18 8.86 4.23 -5.69
N VAL A 19 8.70 5.54 -5.65
CA VAL A 19 9.02 6.36 -4.47
C VAL A 19 8.11 5.99 -3.29
N PHE A 20 6.85 5.70 -3.56
CA PHE A 20 5.91 5.19 -2.55
C PHE A 20 6.38 3.87 -1.93
N ALA A 21 6.88 2.94 -2.75
CA ALA A 21 7.42 1.67 -2.23
C ALA A 21 8.61 1.90 -1.30
N GLY A 22 9.48 2.85 -1.63
CA GLY A 22 10.59 3.27 -0.77
C GLY A 22 10.11 3.86 0.55
N PHE A 23 9.07 4.68 0.52
CA PHE A 23 8.45 5.22 1.72
C PHE A 23 7.86 4.12 2.61
N ALA A 24 7.13 3.19 2.02
CA ALA A 24 6.60 2.03 2.75
C ALA A 24 7.71 1.22 3.41
N HIS A 25 8.80 0.99 2.70
CA HIS A 25 9.96 0.30 3.25
C HIS A 25 10.53 1.02 4.48
N ARG A 26 10.66 2.34 4.43
CA ARG A 26 11.13 3.12 5.59
C ARG A 26 10.20 3.01 6.78
N LEU A 27 8.89 3.02 6.56
CA LEU A 27 7.93 2.78 7.64
C LEU A 27 8.13 1.40 8.26
N HIS A 28 8.24 0.37 7.44
CA HIS A 28 8.40 -1.01 7.88
C HIS A 28 9.73 -1.23 8.63
N GLU A 29 10.82 -0.61 8.17
CA GLU A 29 12.11 -0.68 8.85
C GLU A 29 12.07 -0.04 10.24
N ASN A 30 11.19 0.93 10.44
CA ASN A 30 10.96 1.57 11.73
C ASN A 30 9.83 0.92 12.54
N GLY A 31 9.37 -0.25 12.12
CA GLY A 31 8.33 -1.00 12.82
C GLY A 31 6.94 -0.37 12.74
N ILE A 32 6.71 0.52 11.78
CA ILE A 32 5.45 1.22 11.63
C ILE A 32 4.56 0.47 10.63
N GLU A 33 3.45 -0.05 11.10
CA GLU A 33 2.40 -0.67 10.29
C GLU A 33 1.21 0.29 10.21
N PHE A 34 0.99 0.85 9.03
CA PHE A 34 -0.17 1.69 8.78
C PHE A 34 -1.29 0.84 8.18
N LYS A 35 -2.25 0.43 9.02
CA LYS A 35 -3.27 -0.56 8.64
C LYS A 35 -4.22 -0.11 7.54
N ASP A 36 -4.41 1.19 7.36
CA ASP A 36 -5.22 1.77 6.28
C ASP A 36 -4.35 2.31 5.14
N PHE A 37 -3.35 1.54 4.74
CA PHE A 37 -2.44 1.90 3.67
C PHE A 37 -3.12 1.80 2.30
N SER A 38 -4.03 2.73 2.07
CA SER A 38 -4.84 2.85 0.86
C SER A 38 -4.59 4.19 0.18
N PRO A 39 -4.88 4.30 -1.12
CA PRO A 39 -4.63 5.53 -1.88
C PRO A 39 -5.23 6.81 -1.27
N GLY A 40 -6.40 6.70 -0.64
CA GLY A 40 -7.07 7.85 -0.02
C GLY A 40 -6.40 8.37 1.26
N ASN A 41 -5.51 7.58 1.86
CA ASN A 41 -4.90 7.90 3.14
C ASN A 41 -3.41 8.27 3.02
N VAL A 42 -2.91 8.40 1.81
CA VAL A 42 -1.52 8.81 1.56
C VAL A 42 -1.51 10.04 0.67
N LEU A 43 -0.97 11.13 1.17
CA LEU A 43 -0.78 12.36 0.42
C LEU A 43 0.67 12.47 0.00
N VAL A 44 0.90 12.84 -1.24
CA VAL A 44 2.24 13.07 -1.80
C VAL A 44 2.36 14.54 -2.15
N VAL A 45 3.35 15.19 -1.58
CA VAL A 45 3.70 16.57 -1.92
C VAL A 45 4.99 16.56 -2.71
N VAL A 46 4.95 17.13 -3.91
CA VAL A 46 6.13 17.26 -4.76
C VAL A 46 6.83 18.56 -4.41
N ARG A 47 8.11 18.45 -4.05
CA ARG A 47 8.98 19.58 -3.79
C ARG A 47 10.06 19.69 -4.86
N GLU A 48 10.78 20.80 -4.91
CA GLU A 48 11.91 20.95 -5.82
C GLU A 48 12.99 19.89 -5.59
N ASN A 49 13.17 19.47 -4.34
CA ASN A 49 14.21 18.54 -3.90
C ASN A 49 13.72 17.09 -3.70
N GLY A 50 12.50 16.76 -4.10
CA GLY A 50 11.97 15.40 -3.97
C GLY A 50 10.51 15.34 -3.54
N TYR A 51 10.17 14.27 -2.83
CA TYR A 51 8.81 13.96 -2.44
C TYR A 51 8.67 13.94 -0.92
N GLU A 52 7.55 14.44 -0.44
CA GLU A 52 7.13 14.30 0.95
C GLU A 52 5.85 13.48 0.99
N PHE A 53 5.81 12.49 1.87
CA PHE A 53 4.64 11.66 2.07
C PHE A 53 4.02 11.98 3.42
N TYR A 54 2.70 12.10 3.43
CA TYR A 54 1.92 12.32 4.64
C TYR A 54 0.86 11.24 4.74
N LEU A 55 0.77 10.63 5.91
CA LEU A 55 -0.30 9.71 6.24
C LEU A 55 -1.42 10.48 6.90
N VAL A 56 -2.64 10.24 6.45
CA VAL A 56 -3.84 10.79 7.06
C VAL A 56 -4.63 9.68 7.74
N ASP A 57 -5.41 10.02 8.75
CA ASP A 57 -6.19 9.07 9.54
C ASP A 57 -5.33 8.03 10.26
N LEU A 58 -4.56 8.50 11.24
CA LEU A 58 -3.58 7.69 11.97
C LEU A 58 -4.19 6.76 13.04
N ASN A 59 -5.51 6.64 13.10
CA ASN A 59 -6.21 5.86 14.11
C ASN A 59 -5.91 4.35 14.06
N ARG A 60 -5.40 3.86 12.93
CA ARG A 60 -5.10 2.45 12.71
C ARG A 60 -3.61 2.22 12.44
N MET A 61 -2.78 2.83 13.23
CA MET A 61 -1.35 2.68 13.17
C MET A 61 -0.87 1.77 14.30
N ALA A 62 0.02 0.85 13.99
CA ALA A 62 0.66 -0.01 14.98
C ALA A 62 2.16 0.20 14.95
N PHE A 63 2.77 0.17 16.13
CA PHE A 63 4.22 0.29 16.29
C PHE A 63 4.76 -1.02 16.83
N ARG A 64 5.78 -1.55 16.17
CA ARG A 64 6.38 -2.85 16.48
C ARG A 64 7.90 -2.70 16.57
N GLU A 65 8.55 -3.57 17.33
CA GLU A 65 10.02 -3.61 17.36
C GLU A 65 10.57 -4.02 15.99
N GLU A 66 9.98 -5.05 15.39
CA GLU A 66 10.32 -5.54 14.07
C GLU A 66 9.05 -5.94 13.31
N MET A 67 9.10 -5.81 11.99
CA MET A 67 8.06 -6.34 11.11
C MET A 67 8.62 -7.47 10.28
N SER A 68 8.02 -8.66 10.40
CA SER A 68 8.32 -9.79 9.53
C SER A 68 7.99 -9.45 8.07
N LEU A 69 8.64 -10.13 7.15
CA LEU A 69 8.35 -9.95 5.71
C LEU A 69 6.86 -10.20 5.42
N GLU A 70 6.29 -11.24 5.99
CA GLU A 70 4.87 -11.56 5.85
C GLU A 70 3.96 -10.40 6.24
N LYS A 71 4.22 -9.77 7.38
CA LYS A 71 3.45 -8.60 7.83
C LYS A 71 3.65 -7.39 6.93
N ARG A 72 4.86 -7.18 6.44
CA ARG A 72 5.17 -6.09 5.51
C ARG A 72 4.38 -6.22 4.20
N LEU A 73 4.37 -7.42 3.62
CA LEU A 73 3.65 -7.68 2.38
C LEU A 73 2.14 -7.58 2.57
N LYS A 74 1.63 -8.07 3.69
CA LYS A 74 0.22 -7.94 4.07
C LYS A 74 -0.20 -6.48 4.25
N ASN A 75 0.71 -5.61 4.64
CA ASN A 75 0.42 -4.17 4.79
C ASN A 75 0.03 -3.51 3.47
N PHE A 76 0.34 -4.13 2.33
CA PHE A 76 -0.09 -3.66 1.00
C PHE A 76 -1.46 -4.21 0.56
N GLU A 77 -2.19 -4.88 1.42
CA GLU A 77 -3.44 -5.57 1.07
C GLU A 77 -4.54 -4.67 0.51
N ARG A 78 -4.50 -3.38 0.84
CA ARG A 78 -5.51 -2.41 0.40
C ARG A 78 -5.16 -1.70 -0.92
N LEU A 79 -4.09 -2.11 -1.58
CA LEU A 79 -3.75 -1.57 -2.89
C LEU A 79 -4.83 -1.92 -3.92
N PRO A 80 -5.06 -1.04 -4.92
CA PRO A 80 -5.95 -1.36 -6.03
C PRO A 80 -5.52 -2.61 -6.78
N PRO A 81 -6.45 -3.34 -7.41
CA PRO A 81 -6.14 -4.55 -8.19
C PRO A 81 -5.54 -4.18 -9.55
N ASP A 82 -4.41 -3.53 -9.54
CA ASP A 82 -3.68 -3.07 -10.71
C ASP A 82 -2.34 -3.80 -10.76
N GLU A 83 -2.19 -4.72 -11.73
CA GLU A 83 -0.98 -5.53 -11.88
C GLU A 83 0.27 -4.67 -12.10
N ARG A 84 0.15 -3.60 -12.84
CA ARG A 84 1.28 -2.70 -13.11
C ARG A 84 1.74 -2.01 -11.83
N LEU A 85 0.80 -1.49 -11.05
CA LEU A 85 1.08 -0.87 -9.75
C LEU A 85 1.78 -1.85 -8.81
N ILE A 86 1.22 -3.05 -8.68
CA ILE A 86 1.78 -4.10 -7.82
C ILE A 86 3.17 -4.52 -8.29
N ARG A 87 3.38 -4.60 -9.60
CA ARG A 87 4.69 -4.94 -10.17
C ARG A 87 5.75 -3.90 -9.83
N ILE A 88 5.46 -2.63 -10.02
CA ILE A 88 6.40 -1.54 -9.74
C ILE A 88 6.76 -1.50 -8.26
N ILE A 89 5.75 -1.61 -7.38
CA ILE A 89 5.97 -1.68 -5.93
C ILE A 89 6.83 -2.89 -5.59
N SER A 90 6.52 -4.04 -6.18
CA SER A 90 7.24 -5.29 -5.91
C SER A 90 8.70 -5.23 -6.35
N GLU A 91 8.98 -4.67 -7.52
CA GLU A 91 10.35 -4.50 -8.00
C GLU A 91 11.19 -3.64 -7.05
N GLU A 92 10.68 -2.49 -6.68
CA GLU A 92 11.38 -1.59 -5.77
C GLU A 92 11.53 -2.19 -4.38
N TYR A 93 10.44 -2.72 -3.84
CA TYR A 93 10.44 -3.29 -2.50
C TYR A 93 11.36 -4.52 -2.41
N ALA A 94 11.33 -5.40 -3.43
CA ALA A 94 12.21 -6.57 -3.50
C ALA A 94 13.70 -6.17 -3.47
N SER A 95 14.04 -5.12 -4.21
CA SER A 95 15.40 -4.56 -4.22
C SER A 95 15.82 -4.08 -2.83
N LEU A 96 14.93 -3.39 -2.14
CA LEU A 96 15.21 -2.81 -0.81
C LEU A 96 15.34 -3.88 0.28
N VAL A 97 14.49 -4.92 0.26
CA VAL A 97 14.55 -6.01 1.23
C VAL A 97 15.52 -7.12 0.81
N ARG A 98 16.11 -7.04 -0.37
CA ARG A 98 17.05 -8.02 -0.93
C ARG A 98 16.45 -9.42 -1.02
N LYS A 99 15.26 -9.50 -1.58
CA LYS A 99 14.52 -10.74 -1.81
C LYS A 99 14.17 -10.87 -3.28
N PRO A 100 13.92 -12.10 -3.79
CA PRO A 100 13.50 -12.29 -5.18
C PRO A 100 12.20 -11.55 -5.50
N PHE A 101 12.14 -10.99 -6.69
CA PHE A 101 10.93 -10.28 -7.17
C PHE A 101 9.68 -11.13 -7.06
N ASP A 102 9.75 -12.40 -7.51
CA ASP A 102 8.57 -13.28 -7.53
C ASP A 102 8.01 -13.51 -6.13
N GLU A 103 8.86 -13.67 -5.12
CA GLU A 103 8.43 -13.81 -3.73
C GLU A 103 7.65 -12.59 -3.24
N ILE A 104 8.16 -11.41 -3.52
CA ILE A 104 7.52 -10.15 -3.12
C ILE A 104 6.22 -9.92 -3.90
N TYR A 105 6.27 -10.10 -5.21
CA TYR A 105 5.09 -9.92 -6.06
C TYR A 105 3.95 -10.86 -5.67
N GLU A 106 4.23 -12.14 -5.51
CA GLU A 106 3.22 -13.13 -5.11
C GLU A 106 2.66 -12.81 -3.73
N GLY A 107 3.50 -12.43 -2.80
CA GLY A 107 3.06 -12.05 -1.44
C GLY A 107 2.11 -10.86 -1.44
N ILE A 108 2.43 -9.81 -2.18
CA ILE A 108 1.57 -8.63 -2.30
C ILE A 108 0.29 -8.96 -3.08
N ALA A 109 0.40 -9.67 -4.19
CA ALA A 109 -0.76 -10.07 -5.00
C ALA A 109 -1.73 -10.95 -4.22
N ASP A 110 -1.23 -11.90 -3.46
CA ASP A 110 -2.05 -12.77 -2.62
C ASP A 110 -2.74 -11.98 -1.50
N ALA A 111 -2.02 -11.06 -0.86
CA ALA A 111 -2.58 -10.20 0.18
C ALA A 111 -3.73 -9.33 -0.37
N THR A 112 -3.54 -8.70 -1.52
CA THR A 112 -4.58 -7.87 -2.15
C THR A 112 -5.78 -8.70 -2.56
N ARG A 113 -5.56 -9.89 -3.10
CA ARG A 113 -6.63 -10.82 -3.50
C ARG A 113 -7.44 -11.28 -2.30
N ALA A 114 -6.77 -11.71 -1.23
CA ALA A 114 -7.41 -12.16 0.00
C ALA A 114 -8.25 -11.05 0.64
N PHE A 115 -7.73 -9.83 0.66
CA PHE A 115 -8.45 -8.67 1.18
C PHE A 115 -9.74 -8.39 0.37
N ARG A 116 -9.65 -8.39 -0.95
CA ARG A 116 -10.81 -8.17 -1.83
C ARG A 116 -11.88 -9.25 -1.62
N MET A 117 -11.47 -10.50 -1.51
CA MET A 117 -12.40 -11.62 -1.28
C MET A 117 -13.15 -11.45 0.05
N LYS A 118 -12.45 -11.08 1.11
CA LYS A 118 -13.08 -10.81 2.42
C LYS A 118 -14.04 -9.62 2.34
N PHE A 119 -13.65 -8.57 1.65
CA PHE A 119 -14.48 -7.38 1.50
C PHE A 119 -15.77 -7.68 0.73
N GLU A 120 -15.70 -8.42 -0.37
CA GLU A 120 -16.85 -8.84 -1.15
C GLU A 120 -17.77 -9.77 -0.36
N LEU A 121 -17.20 -10.71 0.37
CA LEU A 121 -17.97 -11.63 1.21
C LEU A 121 -18.75 -10.89 2.30
N ARG A 122 -18.10 -9.94 2.98
CA ARG A 122 -18.76 -9.10 3.99
C ARG A 122 -19.89 -8.27 3.39
N ARG A 123 -19.68 -7.73 2.19
CA ARG A 123 -20.71 -6.96 1.47
C ARG A 123 -21.92 -7.84 1.13
N LYS A 124 -21.69 -9.05 0.64
CA LYS A 124 -22.76 -10.03 0.35
C LYS A 124 -23.52 -10.43 1.62
N MET A 125 -22.82 -10.65 2.72
CA MET A 125 -23.44 -11.01 4.00
C MET A 125 -24.30 -9.86 4.55
N LYS A 126 -23.87 -8.62 4.43
CA LYS A 126 -24.66 -7.43 4.81
C LYS A 126 -25.93 -7.32 3.96
N PHE A 127 -25.83 -7.58 2.66
CA PHE A 127 -26.95 -7.58 1.75
C PHE A 127 -27.97 -8.67 2.12
N TRP A 128 -27.48 -9.87 2.43
CA TRP A 128 -28.32 -10.98 2.88
C TRP A 128 -29.05 -10.67 4.18
N LYS A 129 -28.38 -10.10 5.17
CA LYS A 129 -28.99 -9.70 6.44
C LYS A 129 -30.06 -8.62 6.25
N ARG A 130 -29.88 -7.72 5.32
CA ARG A 130 -30.90 -6.68 5.00
C ARG A 130 -32.15 -7.27 4.34
N ARG A 131 -32.00 -8.33 3.53
CA ARG A 131 -33.13 -9.00 2.87
C ARG A 131 -33.98 -9.83 3.82
N LYS A 132 -33.43 -10.29 4.94
CA LYS A 132 -34.15 -11.11 5.95
C LYS A 132 -34.92 -10.28 6.96
N LYS A 133 -34.88 -8.98 6.90
CA LYS A 133 -35.66 -8.09 7.78
C LYS A 133 -37.02 -7.76 7.13
#